data_0d7a9f5d5cecfd9710035682d73aeddc
#
_entry.id   0d7a9f5d5cecfd9710035682d73aeddc
#
_cell.length_a   1.000
_cell.length_b   1.000
_cell.length_c   1.000
_cell.angle_alpha   90.00
_cell.angle_beta   90.00
_cell.angle_gamma   90.00
#
_symmetry.space_group_name_H-M   'P 1'
#
loop_
_entity.id
_entity.type
_entity.pdbx_description
1 polymer ?
#
loop_
_entity_poly.entity_id
_entity_poly.type
_entity_poly.pdbx_seq_one_letter_code
_entity_poly.pdbx_strand_id
1 'polypeptide(L)'
;KTPITVSRLLLDEMEDTDNVEHLKTEMIYIEGYVNMALSYLKLFNHERDMDITSVELDKVINPILKRYSRIFIRNHIGLIYENRGDRVITDAKWLSALLEQIISNAVKYTKNGKVKISFDREKNRLVISDSGIGIRSEDIPKIFDKGYSGFNGRLNQKSSGIGLYMVKKIAHKLSITIDVESEVGKGSSFFIYFNELHRKNGV
;
A
#
# COMPACT_ATOMS: atom_id res chain seq x y z
N LYS A 1 -9.49 3.63 -17.68
CA LYS A 1 -9.20 4.69 -16.70
C LYS A 1 -10.06 5.95 -16.90
N THR A 2 -10.38 6.35 -18.11
CA THR A 2 -11.11 7.58 -18.41
C THR A 2 -12.43 7.77 -17.64
N PRO A 3 -13.36 6.76 -17.55
CA PRO A 3 -14.59 6.94 -16.79
C PRO A 3 -14.36 7.27 -15.30
N ILE A 4 -13.39 6.62 -14.67
CA ILE A 4 -13.06 6.85 -13.25
C ILE A 4 -12.52 8.28 -13.05
N THR A 5 -11.66 8.74 -13.95
CA THR A 5 -11.12 10.10 -13.91
C THR A 5 -12.22 11.15 -14.08
N VAL A 6 -13.15 10.92 -15.03
CA VAL A 6 -14.30 11.82 -15.27
C VAL A 6 -15.22 11.83 -14.05
N SER A 7 -15.59 10.65 -13.49
CA SER A 7 -16.43 10.60 -12.30
C SER A 7 -15.81 11.34 -11.11
N ARG A 8 -14.48 11.25 -10.95
CA ARG A 8 -13.78 11.99 -9.88
C ARG A 8 -13.85 13.50 -10.10
N LEU A 9 -13.64 13.98 -11.33
CA LEU A 9 -13.74 15.41 -11.66
C LEU A 9 -15.16 15.93 -11.39
N LEU A 10 -16.20 15.19 -11.80
CA LEU A 10 -17.59 15.56 -11.53
C LEU A 10 -17.89 15.62 -10.03
N LEU A 11 -17.38 14.68 -9.25
CA LEU A 11 -17.53 14.69 -7.80
C LEU A 11 -16.78 15.85 -7.13
N ASP A 12 -15.64 16.27 -7.68
CA ASP A 12 -14.85 17.41 -7.16
C ASP A 12 -15.56 18.76 -7.42
N GLU A 13 -16.47 18.83 -8.42
CA GLU A 13 -17.31 20.00 -8.71
C GLU A 13 -18.63 20.05 -7.91
N MET A 14 -18.99 18.96 -7.23
CA MET A 14 -20.21 18.91 -6.40
C MET A 14 -19.99 19.57 -5.03
N GLU A 15 -21.05 20.14 -4.47
CA GLU A 15 -21.02 20.64 -3.09
C GLU A 15 -20.62 19.54 -2.09
N ASP A 16 -19.75 19.88 -1.15
CA ASP A 16 -19.24 18.95 -0.15
C ASP A 16 -20.35 18.59 0.87
N THR A 17 -21.02 17.49 0.62
CA THR A 17 -21.93 16.82 1.55
C THR A 17 -21.29 15.52 2.03
N ASP A 18 -21.77 14.97 3.16
CA ASP A 18 -21.27 13.68 3.68
C ASP A 18 -21.35 12.55 2.63
N ASN A 19 -22.41 12.55 1.80
CA ASN A 19 -22.58 11.58 0.74
C ASN A 19 -21.56 11.76 -0.39
N VAL A 20 -21.27 13.00 -0.78
CA VAL A 20 -20.27 13.32 -1.81
C VAL A 20 -18.87 12.94 -1.32
N GLU A 21 -18.51 13.27 -0.10
CA GLU A 21 -17.24 12.86 0.50
C GLU A 21 -17.13 11.32 0.63
N HIS A 22 -18.25 10.65 0.89
CA HIS A 22 -18.27 9.19 0.87
C HIS A 22 -17.97 8.64 -0.52
N LEU A 23 -18.62 9.18 -1.56
CA LEU A 23 -18.40 8.80 -2.95
C LEU A 23 -16.97 9.09 -3.40
N LYS A 24 -16.40 10.24 -3.06
CA LYS A 24 -14.98 10.57 -3.32
C LYS A 24 -14.04 9.52 -2.71
N THR A 25 -14.34 9.06 -1.49
CA THR A 25 -13.55 8.01 -0.82
C THR A 25 -13.65 6.68 -1.54
N GLU A 26 -14.85 6.23 -1.92
CA GLU A 26 -15.05 4.98 -2.65
C GLU A 26 -14.37 5.02 -4.04
N MET A 27 -14.38 6.18 -4.71
CA MET A 27 -13.66 6.36 -5.99
C MET A 27 -12.15 6.16 -5.85
N ILE A 28 -11.53 6.61 -4.73
CA ILE A 28 -10.11 6.35 -4.46
C ILE A 28 -9.85 4.84 -4.37
N TYR A 29 -10.71 4.09 -3.67
CA TYR A 29 -10.57 2.64 -3.57
C TYR A 29 -10.79 1.93 -4.91
N ILE A 30 -11.79 2.36 -5.71
CA ILE A 30 -12.03 1.81 -7.06
C ILE A 30 -10.80 2.04 -7.95
N GLU A 31 -10.23 3.25 -7.94
CA GLU A 31 -9.00 3.55 -8.69
C GLU A 31 -7.84 2.66 -8.25
N GLY A 32 -7.69 2.45 -6.95
CA GLY A 32 -6.70 1.52 -6.38
C GLY A 32 -6.90 0.08 -6.89
N TYR A 33 -8.13 -0.44 -6.89
CA TYR A 33 -8.45 -1.78 -7.39
C TYR A 33 -8.17 -1.92 -8.90
N VAL A 34 -8.52 -0.92 -9.70
CA VAL A 34 -8.23 -0.93 -11.15
C VAL A 34 -6.72 -0.90 -11.41
N ASN A 35 -5.97 -0.07 -10.69
CA ASN A 35 -4.52 -0.02 -10.81
C ASN A 35 -3.88 -1.35 -10.40
N MET A 36 -4.38 -1.98 -9.33
CA MET A 36 -3.95 -3.30 -8.89
C MET A 36 -4.22 -4.37 -9.97
N ALA A 37 -5.43 -4.39 -10.54
CA ALA A 37 -5.78 -5.35 -11.59
C ALA A 37 -4.89 -5.18 -12.84
N LEU A 38 -4.61 -3.95 -13.25
CA LEU A 38 -3.69 -3.66 -14.35
C LEU A 38 -2.24 -4.09 -14.03
N SER A 39 -1.80 -3.90 -12.80
CA SER A 39 -0.48 -4.38 -12.34
C SER A 39 -0.43 -5.89 -12.33
N TYR A 40 -1.51 -6.57 -11.89
CA TYR A 40 -1.62 -8.02 -11.93
C TYR A 40 -1.45 -8.56 -13.35
N LEU A 41 -2.17 -8.00 -14.33
CA LEU A 41 -2.05 -8.41 -15.73
C LEU A 41 -0.63 -8.21 -16.28
N LYS A 42 0.03 -7.10 -15.91
CA LYS A 42 1.42 -6.82 -16.32
C LYS A 42 2.43 -7.79 -15.71
N LEU A 43 2.22 -8.27 -14.48
CA LEU A 43 3.12 -9.24 -13.83
C LEU A 43 3.24 -10.55 -14.63
N PHE A 44 2.17 -10.98 -15.30
CA PHE A 44 2.17 -12.22 -16.08
C PHE A 44 2.66 -12.04 -17.51
N ASN A 45 2.56 -10.85 -18.08
CA ASN A 45 2.82 -10.62 -19.51
C ASN A 45 4.24 -10.10 -19.82
N HIS A 46 4.99 -9.57 -18.84
CA HIS A 46 6.30 -8.95 -19.09
C HIS A 46 7.33 -9.32 -18.02
N GLU A 47 8.05 -10.44 -18.23
CA GLU A 47 9.19 -10.80 -17.38
C GLU A 47 10.43 -9.91 -17.62
N ARG A 48 10.47 -9.10 -18.71
CA ARG A 48 11.71 -8.49 -19.21
C ARG A 48 11.92 -7.00 -18.93
N ASP A 49 10.94 -6.26 -18.43
CA ASP A 49 11.06 -4.80 -18.33
C ASP A 49 11.03 -4.33 -16.85
N MET A 50 12.06 -4.69 -16.08
CA MET A 50 12.32 -4.07 -14.78
C MET A 50 13.39 -3.00 -14.94
N ASP A 51 13.09 -1.79 -14.51
CA ASP A 51 14.02 -0.66 -14.46
C ASP A 51 14.57 -0.53 -13.01
N ILE A 52 15.59 -1.35 -12.72
CA ILE A 52 16.23 -1.37 -11.40
C ILE A 52 17.21 -0.19 -11.31
N THR A 53 16.85 0.81 -10.54
CA THR A 53 17.61 2.05 -10.36
C THR A 53 17.69 2.46 -8.91
N SER A 54 18.48 3.50 -8.59
CA SER A 54 18.46 4.12 -7.26
C SER A 54 17.22 5.00 -7.12
N VAL A 55 16.27 4.55 -6.33
CA VAL A 55 14.97 5.18 -6.11
C VAL A 55 14.95 5.91 -4.77
N GLU A 56 14.56 7.17 -4.78
CA GLU A 56 14.30 7.96 -3.58
C GLU A 56 12.90 7.61 -3.05
N LEU A 57 12.83 7.10 -1.81
CA LEU A 57 11.57 6.61 -1.22
C LEU A 57 10.49 7.69 -1.17
N ASP A 58 10.87 8.92 -0.89
CA ASP A 58 9.95 10.05 -0.81
C ASP A 58 9.19 10.31 -2.12
N LYS A 59 9.86 10.12 -3.26
CA LYS A 59 9.24 10.28 -4.59
C LYS A 59 8.18 9.22 -4.88
N VAL A 60 8.26 8.07 -4.21
CA VAL A 60 7.29 6.99 -4.33
C VAL A 60 6.17 7.12 -3.28
N ILE A 61 6.54 7.45 -2.03
CA ILE A 61 5.61 7.47 -0.90
C ILE A 61 4.70 8.70 -0.94
N ASN A 62 5.24 9.89 -1.17
CA ASN A 62 4.47 11.15 -1.12
C ASN A 62 3.26 11.18 -2.08
N PRO A 63 3.34 10.72 -3.35
CA PRO A 63 2.17 10.65 -4.22
C PRO A 63 1.08 9.74 -3.68
N ILE A 64 1.45 8.62 -3.03
CA ILE A 64 0.49 7.69 -2.41
C ILE A 64 -0.18 8.39 -1.24
N LEU A 65 0.58 8.98 -0.32
CA LEU A 65 0.04 9.70 0.85
C LEU A 65 -0.90 10.83 0.43
N LYS A 66 -0.53 11.60 -0.61
CA LYS A 66 -1.39 12.66 -1.17
C LYS A 66 -2.71 12.09 -1.69
N ARG A 67 -2.70 10.93 -2.35
CA ARG A 67 -3.92 10.27 -2.87
C ARG A 67 -4.87 9.89 -1.73
N TYR A 68 -4.35 9.38 -0.62
CA TYR A 68 -5.15 8.94 0.52
C TYR A 68 -5.41 10.04 1.57
N SER A 69 -4.94 11.28 1.36
CA SER A 69 -5.03 12.38 2.33
C SER A 69 -6.44 12.64 2.85
N ARG A 70 -7.46 12.63 1.97
CA ARG A 70 -8.87 12.79 2.37
C ARG A 70 -9.33 11.68 3.32
N ILE A 71 -8.86 10.44 3.10
CA ILE A 71 -9.24 9.31 3.96
C ILE A 71 -8.55 9.41 5.33
N PHE A 72 -7.29 9.87 5.38
CA PHE A 72 -6.61 10.16 6.64
C PHE A 72 -7.41 11.15 7.48
N ILE A 73 -7.84 12.26 6.88
CA ILE A 73 -8.63 13.30 7.55
C ILE A 73 -9.99 12.73 8.01
N ARG A 74 -10.74 12.10 7.12
CA ARG A 74 -12.08 11.58 7.40
C ARG A 74 -12.10 10.51 8.50
N ASN A 75 -11.12 9.64 8.51
CA ASN A 75 -11.00 8.56 9.50
C ASN A 75 -10.26 9.01 10.77
N HIS A 76 -9.91 10.28 10.90
CA HIS A 76 -9.13 10.84 12.02
C HIS A 76 -7.83 10.05 12.25
N ILE A 77 -7.08 9.79 11.17
CA ILE A 77 -5.82 9.05 11.21
C ILE A 77 -4.66 10.03 11.22
N GLY A 78 -3.88 10.04 12.30
CA GLY A 78 -2.61 10.77 12.36
C GLY A 78 -1.56 10.10 11.45
N LEU A 79 -0.91 10.89 10.61
CA LEU A 79 0.20 10.43 9.78
C LEU A 79 1.53 10.87 10.40
N ILE A 80 2.45 9.92 10.61
CA ILE A 80 3.82 10.16 11.03
C ILE A 80 4.73 9.65 9.92
N TYR A 81 5.31 10.58 9.15
CA TYR A 81 6.25 10.28 8.10
C TYR A 81 7.37 11.32 8.08
N GLU A 82 8.61 10.85 8.25
CA GLU A 82 9.80 11.70 8.20
C GLU A 82 10.46 11.53 6.83
N ASN A 83 10.39 12.59 6.02
CA ASN A 83 11.11 12.65 4.75
C ASN A 83 12.61 12.87 5.06
N ARG A 84 13.44 11.89 4.68
CA ARG A 84 14.89 11.90 4.95
C ARG A 84 15.74 11.72 3.69
N GLY A 85 15.13 11.66 2.51
CA GLY A 85 15.82 11.42 1.24
C GLY A 85 16.46 10.04 1.14
N ASP A 86 15.93 9.05 1.88
CA ASP A 86 16.45 7.68 1.85
C ASP A 86 16.24 7.06 0.46
N ARG A 87 17.25 6.29 0.02
CA ARG A 87 17.29 5.69 -1.31
C ARG A 87 17.48 4.18 -1.23
N VAL A 88 16.82 3.47 -2.13
CA VAL A 88 16.91 2.01 -2.29
C VAL A 88 17.12 1.64 -3.76
N ILE A 89 17.72 0.48 -4.02
CA ILE A 89 17.90 -0.03 -5.38
C ILE A 89 16.70 -0.93 -5.71
N THR A 90 15.86 -0.48 -6.65
CA THR A 90 14.62 -1.18 -7.00
C THR A 90 13.99 -0.58 -8.27
N ASP A 91 12.86 -1.11 -8.69
CA ASP A 91 11.99 -0.50 -9.72
C ASP A 91 10.93 0.37 -9.04
N ALA A 92 10.95 1.68 -9.33
CA ALA A 92 10.05 2.66 -8.70
C ALA A 92 8.56 2.37 -8.97
N LYS A 93 8.22 1.89 -10.16
CA LYS A 93 6.84 1.59 -10.57
C LYS A 93 6.27 0.41 -9.79
N TRP A 94 7.05 -0.68 -9.69
CA TRP A 94 6.65 -1.87 -8.94
C TRP A 94 6.66 -1.63 -7.43
N LEU A 95 7.66 -0.89 -6.92
CA LEU A 95 7.66 -0.46 -5.52
C LEU A 95 6.44 0.39 -5.19
N SER A 96 6.07 1.34 -6.05
CA SER A 96 4.86 2.17 -5.86
C SER A 96 3.60 1.31 -5.77
N ALA A 97 3.44 0.30 -6.64
CA ALA A 97 2.29 -0.59 -6.62
C ALA A 97 2.24 -1.43 -5.32
N LEU A 98 3.40 -1.90 -4.84
CA LEU A 98 3.53 -2.64 -3.58
C LEU A 98 3.15 -1.78 -2.38
N LEU A 99 3.75 -0.58 -2.28
CA LEU A 99 3.52 0.33 -1.15
C LEU A 99 2.09 0.84 -1.12
N GLU A 100 1.49 1.10 -2.28
CA GLU A 100 0.08 1.52 -2.36
C GLU A 100 -0.86 0.50 -1.71
N GLN A 101 -0.63 -0.80 -1.90
CA GLN A 101 -1.45 -1.84 -1.28
C GLN A 101 -1.29 -1.87 0.25
N ILE A 102 -0.07 -1.74 0.75
CA ILE A 102 0.18 -1.76 2.20
C ILE A 102 -0.38 -0.49 2.85
N ILE A 103 -0.14 0.69 2.28
CA ILE A 103 -0.65 1.97 2.78
C ILE A 103 -2.19 2.01 2.71
N SER A 104 -2.77 1.54 1.60
CA SER A 104 -4.23 1.43 1.46
C SER A 104 -4.84 0.55 2.55
N ASN A 105 -4.22 -0.59 2.87
CA ASN A 105 -4.67 -1.45 3.95
C ASN A 105 -4.54 -0.74 5.31
N ALA A 106 -3.41 -0.10 5.61
CA ALA A 106 -3.22 0.64 6.85
C ALA A 106 -4.32 1.70 7.05
N VAL A 107 -4.63 2.47 6.01
CA VAL A 107 -5.66 3.52 6.04
C VAL A 107 -7.08 2.92 6.14
N LYS A 108 -7.34 1.80 5.45
CA LYS A 108 -8.64 1.13 5.44
C LYS A 108 -9.02 0.52 6.78
N TYR A 109 -8.03 -0.04 7.49
CA TYR A 109 -8.26 -0.78 8.73
C TYR A 109 -7.96 0.04 9.99
N THR A 110 -7.57 1.30 9.85
CA THR A 110 -7.39 2.25 10.97
C THR A 110 -8.53 3.25 11.03
N LYS A 111 -9.05 3.50 12.22
CA LYS A 111 -9.98 4.59 12.55
C LYS A 111 -9.58 5.21 13.88
N ASN A 112 -9.62 6.54 13.97
CA ASN A 112 -9.22 7.26 15.20
C ASN A 112 -7.86 6.80 15.73
N GLY A 113 -6.86 6.71 14.84
CA GLY A 113 -5.57 6.12 15.17
C GLY A 113 -4.41 6.81 14.43
N LYS A 114 -3.36 6.05 14.16
CA LYS A 114 -2.17 6.57 13.48
C LYS A 114 -1.59 5.57 12.50
N VAL A 115 -0.97 6.09 11.43
CA VAL A 115 -0.11 5.36 10.51
C VAL A 115 1.28 5.99 10.59
N LYS A 116 2.29 5.16 10.82
CA LYS A 116 3.69 5.58 10.87
C LYS A 116 4.46 4.91 9.72
N ILE A 117 5.24 5.71 9.00
CA ILE A 117 6.14 5.24 7.95
C ILE A 117 7.54 5.71 8.31
N SER A 118 8.51 4.79 8.37
CA SER A 118 9.90 5.10 8.71
C SER A 118 10.86 4.17 7.99
N PHE A 119 12.05 4.66 7.67
CA PHE A 119 13.12 3.86 7.09
C PHE A 119 14.20 3.57 8.14
N ASP A 120 14.43 2.29 8.39
CA ASP A 120 15.49 1.78 9.27
C ASP A 120 16.73 1.52 8.40
N ARG A 121 17.70 2.43 8.48
CA ARG A 121 18.94 2.38 7.67
C ARG A 121 19.84 1.21 8.04
N GLU A 122 19.87 0.83 9.32
CA GLU A 122 20.73 -0.26 9.79
C GLU A 122 20.28 -1.60 9.21
N LYS A 123 18.98 -1.82 9.14
CA LYS A 123 18.38 -3.04 8.61
C LYS A 123 17.97 -2.93 7.14
N ASN A 124 18.24 -1.80 6.50
CA ASN A 124 17.86 -1.50 5.11
C ASN A 124 16.39 -1.86 4.81
N ARG A 125 15.47 -1.40 5.67
CA ARG A 125 14.05 -1.73 5.59
C ARG A 125 13.14 -0.53 5.76
N LEU A 126 12.06 -0.50 5.00
CA LEU A 126 10.95 0.39 5.21
C LEU A 126 9.95 -0.28 6.17
N VAL A 127 9.48 0.48 7.15
CA VAL A 127 8.49 0.03 8.13
C VAL A 127 7.22 0.86 7.95
N ILE A 128 6.09 0.19 7.76
CA ILE A 128 4.76 0.80 7.70
C ILE A 128 3.93 0.17 8.82
N SER A 129 3.61 0.98 9.83
CA SER A 129 2.85 0.54 11.01
C SER A 129 1.53 1.30 11.09
N ASP A 130 0.48 0.61 11.44
CA ASP A 130 -0.84 1.16 11.74
C ASP A 130 -1.28 0.78 13.15
N SER A 131 -2.13 1.59 13.76
CA SER A 131 -2.81 1.30 15.02
C SER A 131 -4.25 0.86 14.82
N GLY A 132 -4.50 0.12 13.73
CA GLY A 132 -5.83 -0.35 13.36
C GLY A 132 -6.28 -1.58 14.13
N ILE A 133 -7.22 -2.30 13.52
CA ILE A 133 -7.86 -3.48 14.13
C ILE A 133 -6.92 -4.66 14.34
N GLY A 134 -5.76 -4.68 13.69
CA GLY A 134 -4.82 -5.79 13.70
C GLY A 134 -5.30 -7.03 12.95
N ILE A 135 -4.45 -8.06 12.93
CA ILE A 135 -4.65 -9.34 12.25
C ILE A 135 -4.56 -10.45 13.28
N ARG A 136 -5.44 -11.43 13.20
CA ARG A 136 -5.37 -12.62 14.08
C ARG A 136 -4.10 -13.42 13.78
N SER A 137 -3.46 -13.97 14.79
CA SER A 137 -2.25 -14.80 14.64
C SER A 137 -2.45 -15.98 13.69
N GLU A 138 -3.63 -16.59 13.70
CA GLU A 138 -4.02 -17.69 12.80
C GLU A 138 -4.17 -17.28 11.31
N ASP A 139 -4.41 -15.97 11.07
CA ASP A 139 -4.54 -15.40 9.71
C ASP A 139 -3.19 -15.00 9.13
N ILE A 140 -2.21 -14.57 9.95
CA ILE A 140 -0.91 -14.04 9.52
C ILE A 140 -0.22 -14.93 8.46
N PRO A 141 -0.13 -16.25 8.61
CA PRO A 141 0.50 -17.11 7.62
C PRO A 141 -0.21 -17.13 6.25
N LYS A 142 -1.49 -16.73 6.21
CA LYS A 142 -2.37 -16.85 5.04
C LYS A 142 -2.70 -15.51 4.37
N ILE A 143 -2.36 -14.36 4.99
CA ILE A 143 -2.75 -13.04 4.47
C ILE A 143 -2.21 -12.75 3.06
N PHE A 144 -1.16 -13.44 2.65
CA PHE A 144 -0.56 -13.34 1.31
C PHE A 144 -1.07 -14.39 0.32
N ASP A 145 -2.01 -15.26 0.71
CA ASP A 145 -2.58 -16.26 -0.18
C ASP A 145 -3.62 -15.64 -1.11
N LYS A 146 -3.71 -16.19 -2.34
CA LYS A 146 -4.64 -15.66 -3.36
C LYS A 146 -6.09 -15.81 -2.92
N GLY A 147 -6.80 -14.67 -2.91
CA GLY A 147 -8.22 -14.66 -2.54
C GLY A 147 -8.48 -14.77 -1.03
N TYR A 148 -7.42 -14.81 -0.22
CA TYR A 148 -7.60 -14.86 1.22
C TYR A 148 -8.03 -13.48 1.74
N SER A 149 -9.17 -13.44 2.39
CA SER A 149 -9.61 -12.30 3.18
C SER A 149 -9.84 -12.79 4.61
N GLY A 150 -9.04 -12.30 5.55
CA GLY A 150 -9.15 -12.65 6.96
C GLY A 150 -10.56 -12.39 7.52
N PHE A 151 -10.80 -12.75 8.76
CA PHE A 151 -12.10 -12.63 9.42
C PHE A 151 -12.75 -11.24 9.24
N ASN A 152 -11.99 -10.18 9.40
CA ASN A 152 -12.45 -8.80 9.24
C ASN A 152 -12.79 -8.42 7.78
N GLY A 153 -12.10 -8.99 6.81
CA GLY A 153 -12.37 -8.77 5.38
C GLY A 153 -13.67 -9.46 4.91
N ARG A 154 -13.99 -10.61 5.49
CA ARG A 154 -15.23 -11.36 5.21
C ARG A 154 -16.46 -10.70 5.82
N LEU A 155 -16.37 -10.20 7.04
CA LEU A 155 -17.46 -9.50 7.73
C LEU A 155 -17.90 -8.22 7.01
N ASN A 156 -16.96 -7.49 6.42
CA ASN A 156 -17.24 -6.18 5.82
C ASN A 156 -17.40 -6.21 4.29
N GLN A 157 -17.29 -7.37 3.62
CA GLN A 157 -17.33 -7.52 2.14
C GLN A 157 -16.39 -6.55 1.37
N LYS A 158 -15.42 -5.93 2.06
CA LYS A 158 -14.59 -4.83 1.55
C LYS A 158 -13.22 -5.29 1.03
N SER A 159 -12.91 -6.58 0.99
CA SER A 159 -11.59 -7.03 0.53
C SER A 159 -11.69 -8.16 -0.49
N SER A 160 -11.01 -7.97 -1.63
CA SER A 160 -10.93 -8.97 -2.71
C SER A 160 -9.97 -10.13 -2.39
N GLY A 161 -9.16 -10.02 -1.33
CA GLY A 161 -8.09 -10.98 -1.02
C GLY A 161 -6.95 -11.00 -2.06
N ILE A 162 -6.91 -10.02 -2.98
CA ILE A 162 -5.90 -9.95 -4.06
C ILE A 162 -4.77 -8.99 -3.68
N GLY A 163 -5.01 -7.98 -2.86
CA GLY A 163 -4.05 -6.92 -2.57
C GLY A 163 -2.74 -7.43 -1.97
N LEU A 164 -2.77 -8.13 -0.84
CA LEU A 164 -1.56 -8.67 -0.21
C LEU A 164 -0.95 -9.83 -1.01
N TYR A 165 -1.74 -10.61 -1.73
CA TYR A 165 -1.21 -11.58 -2.70
C TYR A 165 -0.35 -10.89 -3.76
N MET A 166 -0.79 -9.74 -4.29
CA MET A 166 -0.02 -8.94 -5.23
C MET A 166 1.27 -8.40 -4.60
N VAL A 167 1.19 -7.93 -3.35
CA VAL A 167 2.36 -7.50 -2.57
C VAL A 167 3.42 -8.61 -2.56
N LYS A 168 3.04 -9.86 -2.23
CA LYS A 168 3.95 -11.02 -2.24
C LYS A 168 4.56 -11.27 -3.63
N LYS A 169 3.75 -11.19 -4.69
CA LYS A 169 4.23 -11.41 -6.07
C LYS A 169 5.19 -10.32 -6.52
N ILE A 170 4.89 -9.06 -6.24
CA ILE A 170 5.76 -7.93 -6.57
C ILE A 170 7.06 -8.01 -5.74
N ALA A 171 6.96 -8.30 -4.45
CA ALA A 171 8.12 -8.46 -3.57
C ALA A 171 9.08 -9.53 -4.09
N HIS A 172 8.55 -10.71 -4.48
CA HIS A 172 9.35 -11.76 -5.10
C HIS A 172 10.04 -11.29 -6.38
N LYS A 173 9.31 -10.58 -7.26
CA LYS A 173 9.85 -10.02 -8.50
C LYS A 173 10.96 -9.01 -8.25
N LEU A 174 10.84 -8.18 -7.21
CA LEU A 174 11.83 -7.16 -6.83
C LEU A 174 12.94 -7.72 -5.92
N SER A 175 12.94 -9.02 -5.60
CA SER A 175 13.84 -9.62 -4.59
C SER A 175 13.77 -8.91 -3.23
N ILE A 176 12.58 -8.45 -2.85
CA ILE A 176 12.26 -7.82 -1.56
C ILE A 176 11.66 -8.89 -0.64
N THR A 177 12.08 -8.88 0.63
CA THR A 177 11.45 -9.70 1.68
C THR A 177 10.46 -8.85 2.46
N ILE A 178 9.32 -9.45 2.85
CA ILE A 178 8.29 -8.78 3.65
C ILE A 178 7.96 -9.64 4.86
N ASP A 179 8.05 -9.03 6.04
CA ASP A 179 7.59 -9.60 7.30
C ASP A 179 6.42 -8.79 7.85
N VAL A 180 5.60 -9.43 8.68
CA VAL A 180 4.43 -8.81 9.31
C VAL A 180 4.36 -9.18 10.76
N GLU A 181 4.23 -8.17 11.60
CA GLU A 181 3.87 -8.31 13.02
C GLU A 181 2.51 -7.65 13.23
N SER A 182 1.60 -8.33 13.91
CA SER A 182 0.28 -7.80 14.17
C SER A 182 -0.34 -8.41 15.43
N GLU A 183 -1.12 -7.59 16.12
CA GLU A 183 -1.91 -8.00 17.28
C GLU A 183 -3.30 -7.38 17.19
N VAL A 184 -4.34 -8.18 17.41
CA VAL A 184 -5.73 -7.72 17.38
C VAL A 184 -5.93 -6.58 18.39
N GLY A 185 -6.48 -5.46 17.90
CA GLY A 185 -6.72 -4.25 18.69
C GLY A 185 -5.49 -3.34 18.88
N LYS A 186 -4.29 -3.76 18.45
CA LYS A 186 -3.08 -2.92 18.54
C LYS A 186 -2.59 -2.42 17.18
N GLY A 187 -3.00 -3.10 16.09
CA GLY A 187 -2.62 -2.76 14.72
C GLY A 187 -1.63 -3.72 14.11
N SER A 188 -1.02 -3.30 13.01
CA SER A 188 -0.09 -4.12 12.22
C SER A 188 1.17 -3.33 11.85
N SER A 189 2.27 -4.04 11.66
CA SER A 189 3.52 -3.50 11.14
C SER A 189 4.03 -4.37 10.01
N PHE A 190 4.22 -3.76 8.85
CA PHE A 190 4.83 -4.40 7.68
C PHE A 190 6.27 -3.94 7.58
N PHE A 191 7.20 -4.89 7.48
CA PHE A 191 8.63 -4.68 7.33
C PHE A 191 9.05 -5.09 5.93
N ILE A 192 9.55 -4.14 5.15
CA ILE A 192 9.92 -4.31 3.73
C ILE A 192 11.43 -4.21 3.64
N TYR A 193 12.11 -5.33 3.47
CA TYR A 193 13.58 -5.41 3.44
C TYR A 193 14.07 -5.34 1.99
N PHE A 194 14.97 -4.40 1.73
CA PHE A 194 15.61 -4.24 0.43
C PHE A 194 16.93 -5.01 0.44
N ASN A 195 17.04 -6.08 -0.36
CA ASN A 195 18.21 -6.93 -0.41
C ASN A 195 19.42 -6.18 -1.01
N GLU A 196 20.61 -6.40 -0.45
CA GLU A 196 21.85 -5.79 -0.93
C GLU A 196 22.34 -6.34 -2.28
N LEU A 197 21.74 -7.41 -2.79
CA LEU A 197 22.14 -8.04 -4.05
C LEU A 197 22.14 -7.08 -5.26
N HIS A 198 21.32 -6.04 -5.21
CA HIS A 198 21.28 -4.99 -6.24
C HIS A 198 22.33 -3.89 -6.02
N ARG A 199 23.01 -3.85 -4.85
CA ARG A 199 24.08 -2.87 -4.57
C ARG A 199 25.39 -3.20 -5.29
N LYS A 200 25.63 -4.47 -5.64
CA LYS A 200 26.92 -4.92 -6.21
C LYS A 200 27.03 -4.81 -7.74
N ASN A 201 25.95 -4.55 -8.46
CA ASN A 201 25.93 -4.46 -9.93
C ASN A 201 25.76 -3.03 -10.45
N GLY A 202 25.89 -2.01 -9.62
CA GLY A 202 25.69 -0.61 -9.96
C GLY A 202 26.92 0.24 -9.60
N VAL A 203 28.02 0.05 -10.32
CA VAL A 203 29.06 1.06 -10.55
C VAL A 203 29.08 1.33 -12.01
#